data_29f3afcac2af254548c900389bf2fc35
#
_entry.id   29f3afcac2af254548c900389bf2fc35
#
_cell.length_a   1.000
_cell.length_b   1.000
_cell.length_c   1.000
_cell.angle_alpha   90.00
_cell.angle_beta   90.00
_cell.angle_gamma   90.00
#
_symmetry.space_group_name_H-M   'P 1'
#
loop_
_entity.id
_entity.type
_entity.pdbx_description
1 polymer ?
#
loop_
_entity_poly.entity_id
_entity_poly.type
_entity_poly.pdbx_seq_one_letter_code
_entity_poly.pdbx_strand_id
1 'polypeptide(L)'
;KNIIEKVIHAFSLLDMLADSGCPFHFKGGSILMLLLKDQRHRLSIDIDIICPPGTEIEEYLQAYKDYGFIDYKPVERIQRGTEIPKTHSKFFYQVIDRREKILLDVLNEDCHYNEVLTLPIESRFIQTVGETNSVKVPSVGDILGDKLTAYAPNTTGIPYIKNGNDAS
;
A
#
# COMPACT_ATOMS: atom_id res chain seq x y z
N LYS A 1 16.07 13.68 -4.08
CA LYS A 1 15.00 14.70 -3.88
C LYS A 1 13.60 14.11 -4.06
N ASN A 2 13.36 13.20 -5.02
CA ASN A 2 12.02 12.70 -5.35
C ASN A 2 11.41 11.69 -4.36
N ILE A 3 12.21 10.98 -3.59
CA ILE A 3 11.69 9.88 -2.77
C ILE A 3 10.91 10.39 -1.55
N ILE A 4 11.36 11.44 -0.88
CA ILE A 4 10.68 12.02 0.27
C ILE A 4 9.33 12.61 -0.15
N GLU A 5 9.29 13.31 -1.26
CA GLU A 5 8.05 13.83 -1.85
C GLU A 5 7.03 12.71 -2.12
N LYS A 6 7.50 11.59 -2.72
CA LYS A 6 6.66 10.41 -2.94
C LYS A 6 6.17 9.80 -1.63
N VAL A 7 7.02 9.77 -0.61
CA VAL A 7 6.63 9.31 0.73
C VAL A 7 5.52 10.21 1.31
N ILE A 8 5.63 11.52 1.20
CA ILE A 8 4.59 12.45 1.66
C ILE A 8 3.26 12.14 0.97
N HIS A 9 3.23 12.04 -0.35
CA HIS A 9 2.00 11.73 -1.08
C HIS A 9 1.48 10.30 -0.81
N ALA A 10 2.37 9.33 -0.61
CA ALA A 10 1.96 7.97 -0.23
C ALA A 10 1.22 7.98 1.13
N PHE A 11 1.75 8.72 2.11
CA PHE A 11 1.11 8.84 3.41
C PHE A 11 -0.14 9.73 3.38
N SER A 12 -0.21 10.75 2.50
CA SER A 12 -1.46 11.49 2.25
C SER A 12 -2.56 10.56 1.71
N LEU A 13 -2.21 9.63 0.82
CA LEU A 13 -3.15 8.62 0.32
C LEU A 13 -3.64 7.69 1.42
N LEU A 14 -2.73 7.24 2.29
CA LEU A 14 -3.04 6.38 3.42
C LEU A 14 -3.95 7.10 4.43
N ASP A 15 -3.67 8.38 4.70
CA ASP A 15 -4.44 9.24 5.59
C ASP A 15 -5.86 9.47 5.04
N MET A 16 -6.00 9.74 3.75
CA MET A 16 -7.29 9.84 3.07
C MET A 16 -8.13 8.57 3.24
N LEU A 17 -7.53 7.40 3.05
CA LEU A 17 -8.23 6.13 3.21
C LEU A 17 -8.68 5.90 4.65
N ALA A 18 -7.86 6.27 5.63
CA ALA A 18 -8.22 6.19 7.05
C ALA A 18 -9.34 7.17 7.40
N ASP A 19 -9.27 8.41 6.92
CA ASP A 19 -10.27 9.46 7.16
C ASP A 19 -11.62 9.14 6.52
N SER A 20 -11.61 8.49 5.36
CA SER A 20 -12.85 8.07 4.68
C SER A 20 -13.59 6.92 5.40
N GLY A 21 -13.00 6.32 6.43
CA GLY A 21 -13.55 5.16 7.12
C GLY A 21 -13.45 3.85 6.33
N CYS A 22 -12.55 3.77 5.34
CA CYS A 22 -12.32 2.56 4.58
C CYS A 22 -11.93 1.39 5.51
N PRO A 23 -12.56 0.21 5.39
CA PRO A 23 -12.25 -0.93 6.24
C PRO A 23 -11.05 -1.70 5.70
N PHE A 24 -9.85 -1.21 5.93
CA PHE A 24 -8.65 -1.84 5.40
C PHE A 24 -7.60 -2.20 6.45
N HIS A 25 -6.71 -3.12 6.07
CA HIS A 25 -5.45 -3.38 6.75
C HIS A 25 -4.31 -2.93 5.83
N PHE A 26 -3.45 -2.06 6.33
CA PHE A 26 -2.27 -1.61 5.61
C PHE A 26 -1.19 -2.67 5.67
N LYS A 27 -0.62 -3.05 4.52
CA LYS A 27 0.39 -4.11 4.38
C LYS A 27 1.58 -3.66 3.54
N GLY A 28 2.42 -4.60 3.18
CA GLY A 28 3.54 -4.37 2.27
C GLY A 28 4.78 -3.76 2.90
N GLY A 29 5.65 -3.22 2.05
CA GLY A 29 6.95 -2.68 2.48
C GLY A 29 6.87 -1.33 3.18
N SER A 30 5.88 -0.53 2.84
CA SER A 30 5.72 0.85 3.34
C SER A 30 5.34 0.91 4.81
N ILE A 31 4.72 -0.15 5.34
CA ILE A 31 4.37 -0.28 6.76
C ILE A 31 5.60 -0.22 7.68
N LEU A 32 6.76 -0.63 7.20
CA LEU A 32 8.00 -0.60 7.99
C LEU A 32 8.38 0.82 8.41
N MET A 33 7.90 1.84 7.68
CA MET A 33 8.11 3.24 8.06
C MET A 33 7.31 3.65 9.29
N LEU A 34 6.22 2.94 9.60
CA LEU A 34 5.44 3.13 10.83
C LEU A 34 5.99 2.28 11.99
N LEU A 35 6.40 1.04 11.71
CA LEU A 35 6.85 0.09 12.72
C LEU A 35 8.27 0.36 13.22
N LEU A 36 9.19 0.75 12.34
CA LEU A 36 10.63 0.88 12.65
C LEU A 36 11.04 2.35 12.83
N LYS A 37 10.32 3.08 13.66
CA LYS A 37 10.37 4.55 13.85
C LYS A 37 11.78 5.17 13.78
N ASP A 38 12.76 4.59 14.45
CA ASP A 38 14.10 5.19 14.63
C ASP A 38 15.23 4.47 13.90
N GLN A 39 14.94 3.37 13.22
CA GLN A 39 15.95 2.61 12.50
C GLN A 39 16.15 3.12 11.08
N ARG A 40 17.38 2.98 10.58
CA ARG A 40 17.68 3.27 9.17
C ARG A 40 17.10 2.14 8.32
N HIS A 41 16.14 2.45 7.48
CA HIS A 41 15.53 1.50 6.57
C HIS A 41 15.25 2.17 5.21
N ARG A 42 14.98 1.34 4.25
CA ARG A 42 14.65 1.78 2.90
C ARG A 42 13.28 2.46 2.91
N LEU A 43 13.18 3.60 2.24
CA LEU A 43 11.90 4.23 1.97
C LEU A 43 11.12 3.42 0.91
N SER A 44 9.84 3.23 1.15
CA SER A 44 8.89 2.63 0.23
C SER A 44 7.76 3.62 -0.04
N ILE A 45 7.18 3.54 -1.23
CA ILE A 45 6.21 4.53 -1.73
C ILE A 45 4.91 3.92 -2.23
N ASP A 46 4.86 2.60 -2.37
CA ASP A 46 3.64 1.92 -2.79
C ASP A 46 2.77 1.67 -1.56
N ILE A 47 1.48 1.86 -1.71
CA ILE A 47 0.48 1.59 -0.67
C ILE A 47 -0.22 0.28 -1.03
N ASP A 48 0.00 -0.73 -0.21
CA ASP A 48 -0.64 -2.04 -0.32
C ASP A 48 -1.67 -2.18 0.81
N ILE A 49 -2.90 -2.52 0.49
CA ILE A 49 -3.96 -2.74 1.48
C ILE A 49 -4.72 -4.03 1.22
N ILE A 50 -5.27 -4.61 2.30
CA ILE A 50 -6.27 -5.67 2.25
C ILE A 50 -7.59 -5.05 2.68
N CYS A 51 -8.63 -5.24 1.86
CA CYS A 51 -10.00 -4.90 2.18
C CYS A 51 -10.86 -6.16 2.28
N PRO A 52 -11.88 -6.21 3.13
CA PRO A 52 -12.84 -7.31 3.13
C PRO A 52 -13.45 -7.54 1.75
N PRO A 53 -13.79 -8.80 1.39
CA PRO A 53 -14.47 -9.09 0.15
C PRO A 53 -15.73 -8.25 -0.03
N GLY A 54 -15.96 -7.72 -1.23
CA GLY A 54 -17.12 -6.86 -1.52
C GLY A 54 -16.93 -5.39 -1.15
N THR A 55 -15.75 -4.97 -0.71
CA THR A 55 -15.46 -3.54 -0.51
C THR A 55 -15.32 -2.86 -1.86
N GLU A 56 -16.20 -1.89 -2.13
CA GLU A 56 -16.14 -1.01 -3.31
C GLU A 56 -15.19 0.15 -2.98
N ILE A 57 -13.90 -0.04 -3.27
CA ILE A 57 -12.84 0.90 -2.87
C ILE A 57 -13.07 2.32 -3.40
N GLU A 58 -13.69 2.45 -4.57
CA GLU A 58 -13.97 3.72 -5.23
C GLU A 58 -14.83 4.66 -4.37
N GLU A 59 -15.68 4.13 -3.49
CA GLU A 59 -16.51 4.92 -2.59
C GLU A 59 -15.66 5.71 -1.58
N TYR A 60 -14.50 5.18 -1.21
CA TYR A 60 -13.58 5.76 -0.23
C TYR A 60 -12.52 6.68 -0.87
N LEU A 61 -12.47 6.77 -2.19
CA LEU A 61 -11.47 7.55 -2.92
C LEU A 61 -11.95 8.94 -3.34
N GLN A 62 -13.16 9.35 -2.98
CA GLN A 62 -13.79 10.57 -3.49
C GLN A 62 -13.04 11.86 -3.12
N ALA A 63 -12.41 11.89 -1.95
CA ALA A 63 -11.69 13.06 -1.43
C ALA A 63 -10.26 13.22 -1.96
N TYR A 64 -9.83 12.45 -2.97
CA TYR A 64 -8.44 12.42 -3.41
C TYR A 64 -7.85 13.81 -3.76
N LYS A 65 -8.68 14.75 -4.22
CA LYS A 65 -8.23 16.11 -4.56
C LYS A 65 -7.85 16.92 -3.33
N ASP A 66 -8.55 16.73 -2.23
CA ASP A 66 -8.30 17.42 -0.96
C ASP A 66 -6.99 16.96 -0.32
N TYR A 67 -6.51 15.77 -0.71
CA TYR A 67 -5.24 15.18 -0.27
C TYR A 67 -4.08 15.39 -1.26
N GLY A 68 -4.23 16.35 -2.19
CA GLY A 68 -3.15 16.80 -3.07
C GLY A 68 -3.00 16.01 -4.36
N PHE A 69 -3.96 15.16 -4.73
CA PHE A 69 -3.97 14.47 -6.02
C PHE A 69 -4.82 15.22 -7.04
N ILE A 70 -4.35 15.23 -8.28
CA ILE A 70 -5.04 15.91 -9.41
C ILE A 70 -5.93 14.97 -10.21
N ASP A 71 -5.65 13.66 -10.14
CA ASP A 71 -6.36 12.65 -10.91
C ASP A 71 -6.06 11.26 -10.34
N TYR A 72 -6.95 10.28 -10.56
CA TYR A 72 -6.63 8.88 -10.33
C TYR A 72 -7.16 8.00 -11.47
N LYS A 73 -6.52 6.86 -11.68
CA LYS A 73 -6.91 5.87 -12.69
C LYS A 73 -6.89 4.48 -12.06
N PRO A 74 -8.04 3.80 -11.97
CA PRO A 74 -8.07 2.39 -11.63
C PRO A 74 -7.39 1.57 -12.73
N VAL A 75 -6.65 0.56 -12.38
CA VAL A 75 -6.02 -0.38 -13.31
C VAL A 75 -6.31 -1.79 -12.84
N GLU A 76 -7.26 -2.44 -13.47
CA GLU A 76 -7.53 -3.84 -13.20
C GLU A 76 -6.39 -4.71 -13.77
N ARG A 77 -5.80 -5.54 -12.92
CA ARG A 77 -4.91 -6.62 -13.36
C ARG A 77 -5.59 -7.95 -13.11
N ILE A 78 -6.00 -8.60 -14.19
CA ILE A 78 -6.39 -10.01 -14.12
C ILE A 78 -5.09 -10.83 -14.00
N GLN A 79 -4.76 -11.28 -12.80
CA GLN A 79 -3.72 -12.29 -12.64
C GLN A 79 -4.31 -13.63 -13.06
N ARG A 80 -3.77 -14.22 -14.15
CA ARG A 80 -4.14 -15.59 -14.55
C ARG A 80 -3.77 -16.55 -13.41
N GLY A 81 -4.77 -17.26 -12.89
CA GLY A 81 -4.57 -18.34 -11.92
C GLY A 81 -4.76 -17.98 -10.45
N THR A 82 -5.19 -16.78 -10.09
CA THR A 82 -5.62 -16.44 -8.72
C THR A 82 -7.09 -16.05 -8.72
N GLU A 83 -7.87 -16.63 -7.82
CA GLU A 83 -9.30 -16.27 -7.64
C GLU A 83 -9.50 -14.97 -6.84
N ILE A 84 -8.42 -14.39 -6.31
CA ILE A 84 -8.48 -13.21 -5.46
C ILE A 84 -8.45 -11.95 -6.32
N PRO A 85 -9.51 -11.13 -6.30
CA PRO A 85 -9.55 -9.88 -7.04
C PRO A 85 -8.49 -8.90 -6.53
N LYS A 86 -7.69 -8.37 -7.45
CA LYS A 86 -6.70 -7.32 -7.17
C LYS A 86 -6.98 -6.11 -8.02
N THR A 87 -7.09 -4.97 -7.38
CA THR A 87 -7.22 -3.67 -8.06
C THR A 87 -5.95 -2.87 -7.88
N HIS A 88 -5.44 -2.34 -8.97
CA HIS A 88 -4.30 -1.41 -8.97
C HIS A 88 -4.78 -0.05 -9.39
N SER A 89 -4.60 0.96 -8.56
CA SER A 89 -4.94 2.33 -8.87
C SER A 89 -3.70 3.21 -8.90
N LYS A 90 -3.72 4.21 -9.77
CA LYS A 90 -2.65 5.21 -9.89
C LYS A 90 -3.19 6.57 -9.51
N PHE A 91 -2.63 7.15 -8.48
CA PHE A 91 -2.97 8.50 -8.02
C PHE A 91 -1.91 9.47 -8.51
N PHE A 92 -2.33 10.48 -9.26
CA PHE A 92 -1.43 11.45 -9.88
C PHE A 92 -1.40 12.76 -9.09
N TYR A 93 -0.21 13.32 -8.93
CA TYR A 93 0.00 14.63 -8.34
C TYR A 93 0.96 15.46 -9.18
N GLN A 94 0.94 16.77 -9.00
CA GLN A 94 1.75 17.73 -9.74
C GLN A 94 2.89 18.26 -8.87
N VAL A 95 4.10 18.26 -9.41
CA VAL A 95 5.25 18.85 -8.78
C VAL A 95 5.92 19.77 -9.78
N ILE A 96 5.77 21.08 -9.57
CA ILE A 96 6.31 22.13 -10.47
C ILE A 96 6.10 21.76 -11.95
N ASP A 97 7.10 21.14 -12.59
CA ASP A 97 7.10 20.87 -14.04
C ASP A 97 6.83 19.40 -14.41
N ARG A 98 6.52 18.54 -13.43
CA ARG A 98 6.31 17.12 -13.69
C ARG A 98 5.08 16.56 -13.00
N ARG A 99 4.46 15.60 -13.67
CA ARG A 99 3.39 14.79 -13.13
C ARG A 99 3.99 13.47 -12.62
N GLU A 100 3.75 13.18 -11.36
CA GLU A 100 4.20 11.97 -10.67
C GLU A 100 3.00 11.14 -10.21
N LYS A 101 3.26 9.95 -9.70
CA LYS A 101 2.18 9.06 -9.24
C LYS A 101 2.59 8.24 -8.03
N ILE A 102 1.56 7.88 -7.26
CA ILE A 102 1.59 6.84 -6.21
C ILE A 102 0.74 5.66 -6.68
N LEU A 103 1.15 4.46 -6.33
CA LEU A 103 0.40 3.23 -6.57
C LEU A 103 -0.38 2.84 -5.31
N LEU A 104 -1.64 2.47 -5.51
CA LEU A 104 -2.48 1.82 -4.52
C LEU A 104 -2.81 0.42 -5.01
N ASP A 105 -2.37 -0.57 -4.28
CA ASP A 105 -2.66 -1.98 -4.53
C ASP A 105 -3.68 -2.48 -3.50
N VAL A 106 -4.84 -2.86 -3.96
CA VAL A 106 -5.94 -3.36 -3.12
C VAL A 106 -6.12 -4.85 -3.37
N LEU A 107 -6.10 -5.62 -2.30
CA LEU A 107 -6.39 -7.04 -2.29
C LEU A 107 -7.72 -7.25 -1.55
N ASN A 108 -8.73 -7.78 -2.25
CA ASN A 108 -10.04 -8.05 -1.67
C ASN A 108 -10.08 -9.47 -1.12
N GLU A 109 -9.69 -9.62 0.13
CA GLU A 109 -9.69 -10.89 0.86
C GLU A 109 -9.91 -10.68 2.35
N ASP A 110 -10.26 -11.75 3.07
CA ASP A 110 -10.29 -11.70 4.52
C ASP A 110 -8.87 -11.53 5.09
N CYS A 111 -8.78 -10.80 6.19
CA CYS A 111 -7.51 -10.61 6.88
C CYS A 111 -7.13 -11.89 7.64
N HIS A 112 -6.04 -12.53 7.24
CA HIS A 112 -5.52 -13.77 7.83
C HIS A 112 -4.33 -13.56 8.77
N TYR A 113 -4.02 -12.32 9.15
CA TYR A 113 -2.93 -12.03 10.08
C TYR A 113 -3.28 -12.51 11.49
N ASN A 114 -2.28 -13.09 12.17
CA ASN A 114 -2.46 -13.58 13.54
C ASN A 114 -2.61 -12.45 14.54
N GLU A 115 -1.90 -11.34 14.30
CA GLU A 115 -1.92 -10.18 15.19
C GLU A 115 -2.01 -8.89 14.38
N VAL A 116 -3.00 -8.07 14.72
CA VAL A 116 -3.23 -6.76 14.10
C VAL A 116 -3.00 -5.67 15.13
N LEU A 117 -2.10 -4.75 14.82
CA LEU A 117 -1.79 -3.57 15.63
C LEU A 117 -2.52 -2.35 15.05
N THR A 118 -2.78 -1.35 15.89
CA THR A 118 -3.24 -0.03 15.46
C THR A 118 -2.12 0.98 15.67
N LEU A 119 -1.66 1.61 14.60
CA LEU A 119 -0.56 2.57 14.64
C LEU A 119 -0.99 3.92 14.07
N PRO A 120 -0.55 5.04 14.68
CA PRO A 120 -0.73 6.36 14.08
C PRO A 120 0.06 6.46 12.77
N ILE A 121 -0.45 7.24 11.82
CA ILE A 121 0.23 7.53 10.55
C ILE A 121 1.30 8.60 10.80
N GLU A 122 2.35 8.21 11.50
CA GLU A 122 3.46 9.07 11.88
C GLU A 122 4.78 8.51 11.40
N SER A 123 5.61 9.36 10.84
CA SER A 123 6.96 8.99 10.42
C SER A 123 7.91 10.16 10.65
N ARG A 124 9.14 9.88 11.08
CA ARG A 124 10.19 10.91 11.20
C ARG A 124 10.48 11.68 9.91
N PHE A 125 10.02 11.17 8.78
CA PHE A 125 10.20 11.80 7.47
C PHE A 125 9.07 12.77 7.11
N ILE A 126 7.98 12.77 7.92
CA ILE A 126 6.78 13.54 7.64
C ILE A 126 6.37 14.26 8.92
N GLN A 127 6.28 15.57 8.83
CA GLN A 127 5.71 16.37 9.89
C GLN A 127 4.21 16.48 9.63
N THR A 128 3.41 15.92 10.53
CA THR A 128 1.95 16.04 10.51
C THR A 128 1.51 17.30 11.23
N VAL A 129 0.41 17.89 10.79
CA VAL A 129 -0.22 19.06 11.44
C VAL A 129 -1.62 18.65 11.86
N GLY A 130 -1.92 18.76 13.16
CA GLY A 130 -3.21 18.35 13.71
C GLY A 130 -3.21 16.93 14.27
N GLU A 131 -4.40 16.36 14.44
CA GLU A 131 -4.57 14.98 14.87
C GLU A 131 -4.21 14.01 13.75
N THR A 132 -3.55 12.93 14.11
CA THR A 132 -3.09 11.92 13.15
C THR A 132 -4.04 10.73 13.14
N ASN A 133 -4.51 10.34 11.98
CA ASN A 133 -5.27 9.11 11.82
C ASN A 133 -4.44 7.88 12.17
N SER A 134 -5.11 6.79 12.47
CA SER A 134 -4.47 5.51 12.77
C SER A 134 -4.90 4.44 11.77
N VAL A 135 -4.01 3.48 11.52
CA VAL A 135 -4.25 2.38 10.60
C VAL A 135 -4.00 1.04 11.26
N LYS A 136 -4.75 0.04 10.83
CA LYS A 136 -4.55 -1.36 11.22
C LYS A 136 -3.42 -1.95 10.40
N VAL A 137 -2.47 -2.59 11.06
CA VAL A 137 -1.26 -3.15 10.45
C VAL A 137 -0.98 -4.55 11.02
N PRO A 138 -0.44 -5.49 10.24
CA PRO A 138 0.03 -6.76 10.76
C PRO A 138 1.24 -6.61 11.69
N SER A 139 1.45 -7.58 12.55
CA SER A 139 2.66 -7.67 13.36
C SER A 139 3.92 -7.81 12.50
N VAL A 140 5.08 -7.55 13.09
CA VAL A 140 6.38 -7.75 12.41
C VAL A 140 6.55 -9.22 11.99
N GLY A 141 6.05 -10.15 12.80
CA GLY A 141 6.09 -11.60 12.48
C GLY A 141 5.26 -11.94 11.25
N ASP A 142 4.05 -11.41 11.14
CA ASP A 142 3.18 -11.62 9.99
C ASP A 142 3.76 -11.00 8.71
N ILE A 143 4.35 -9.79 8.81
CA ILE A 143 5.04 -9.15 7.68
C ILE A 143 6.23 -9.98 7.21
N LEU A 144 6.99 -10.53 8.14
CA LEU A 144 8.11 -11.43 7.80
C LEU A 144 7.60 -12.68 7.09
N GLY A 145 6.51 -13.28 7.56
CA GLY A 145 5.83 -14.39 6.92
C GLY A 145 5.47 -14.08 5.46
N ASP A 146 4.77 -12.96 5.23
CA ASP A 146 4.42 -12.47 3.88
C ASP A 146 5.65 -12.34 2.97
N LYS A 147 6.76 -11.82 3.50
CA LYS A 147 8.00 -11.67 2.73
C LYS A 147 8.63 -13.01 2.40
N LEU A 148 8.63 -13.95 3.33
CA LEU A 148 9.21 -15.28 3.13
C LEU A 148 8.39 -16.11 2.14
N THR A 149 7.06 -16.01 2.16
CA THR A 149 6.20 -16.72 1.20
C THR A 149 6.47 -16.28 -0.24
N ALA A 150 6.84 -15.03 -0.47
CA ALA A 150 7.21 -14.54 -1.79
C ALA A 150 8.45 -15.26 -2.38
N TYR A 151 9.29 -15.86 -1.53
CA TYR A 151 10.48 -16.62 -1.93
C TYR A 151 10.24 -18.14 -1.97
N ALA A 152 8.99 -18.59 -1.85
CA ALA A 152 8.62 -20.01 -1.93
C ALA A 152 8.01 -20.35 -3.31
N PRO A 153 8.79 -20.40 -4.40
CA PRO A 153 8.30 -20.39 -5.78
C PRO A 153 7.51 -21.63 -6.19
N ASN A 154 7.70 -22.73 -5.47
CA ASN A 154 7.03 -24.01 -5.76
C ASN A 154 5.70 -24.18 -5.00
N THR A 155 5.31 -23.19 -4.21
CA THR A 155 4.08 -23.21 -3.41
C THR A 155 3.27 -21.94 -3.64
N THR A 156 3.49 -20.92 -2.80
CA THR A 156 2.74 -19.66 -2.80
C THR A 156 3.56 -18.48 -3.35
N GLY A 157 4.86 -18.67 -3.58
CA GLY A 157 5.78 -17.62 -4.00
C GLY A 157 5.73 -17.32 -5.50
N ILE A 158 6.56 -16.35 -5.91
CA ILE A 158 6.70 -15.94 -7.30
C ILE A 158 7.50 -17.01 -8.06
N PRO A 159 6.97 -17.62 -9.14
CA PRO A 159 7.71 -18.59 -9.93
C PRO A 159 9.01 -17.99 -10.49
N TYR A 160 10.10 -18.76 -10.45
CA TYR A 160 11.38 -18.34 -11.06
C TYR A 160 11.30 -18.20 -12.59
N ILE A 161 10.39 -18.97 -13.23
CA ILE A 161 10.21 -18.92 -14.68
C ILE A 161 8.91 -18.20 -14.99
N LYS A 162 9.01 -16.97 -15.49
CA LYS A 162 7.91 -16.25 -16.10
C LYS A 162 7.80 -16.64 -17.56
N ASN A 163 6.77 -17.44 -17.93
CA ASN A 163 6.37 -17.68 -19.32
C ASN A 163 7.43 -18.30 -20.24
N GLY A 164 8.15 -19.31 -19.80
CA GLY A 164 8.92 -20.20 -20.68
C GLY A 164 10.12 -19.62 -21.45
N ASN A 165 10.46 -18.34 -21.27
CA ASN A 165 11.49 -17.65 -22.06
C ASN A 165 12.58 -16.93 -21.26
N ASP A 166 12.59 -17.01 -19.93
CA ASP A 166 13.64 -16.38 -19.13
C ASP A 166 14.44 -17.41 -18.38
N ALA A 167 15.18 -18.22 -19.14
CA ALA A 167 16.33 -18.96 -18.67
C ALA A 167 17.57 -18.27 -19.22
N SER A 168 18.09 -17.28 -18.49
CA SER A 168 19.48 -16.81 -18.62
C SER A 168 19.85 -16.02 -17.38
#